data_b840ee67f5db61c80d2abca61b39a5e8
#
_entry.id   b840ee67f5db61c80d2abca61b39a5e8
#
_cell.length_a   1.000
_cell.length_b   1.000
_cell.length_c   1.000
_cell.angle_alpha   90.00
_cell.angle_beta   90.00
_cell.angle_gamma   90.00
#
_symmetry.space_group_name_H-M   'P 1'
#
loop_
_entity.id
_entity.type
_entity.pdbx_description
1 polymer ?
#
loop_
_entity_poly.entity_id
_entity_poly.type
_entity_poly.pdbx_seq_one_letter_code
_entity_poly.pdbx_strand_id
1 'polypeptide(L)'
;MLRGWIAILMIALVGFTPAKAQDTLPTARIGVLAYLGYEDALARWHGLKTYLDASLPRYRFELVPVTLASASTQIASGQVDFVLTNPGHFVDLSAKHAMSVIASRSVQQSDGSYAGDFGSLIFARADTGITALTDAAGKTVAAIDKMAFGGFQTAWREFENAGLNLFTDTAELVFVGFPMDEVVARVATGRADIGIVRSGLIERLIADGHYKATDFTYLNTSATYAHPNRISTRLYPEWPFAVLAGVDPELRDSVALALLGAKSSPRAEASRLRYIWTAPVAYHAVQELNDAYTSRIEALSLVQKIWRSWPLLVGTLLLPLLLLAAMLRLRRPASRTPSATPQPDLTNREREILSLIAEEFSSKEIARKLGISPKTVEFHRANLLKKYEARSSSQLIALAS
;
A
#
# COMPACT_ATOMS: atom_id res chain seq x y z
N MET A 1 -76.70 14.16 -71.94
CA MET A 1 -75.44 13.42 -72.15
C MET A 1 -74.53 13.64 -70.91
N LEU A 2 -74.58 12.74 -69.98
CA LEU A 2 -73.71 12.85 -68.77
C LEU A 2 -73.10 11.47 -68.58
N ARG A 3 -71.77 11.32 -68.85
CA ARG A 3 -70.99 10.10 -68.63
C ARG A 3 -70.43 10.14 -67.22
N GLY A 4 -70.90 9.26 -66.30
CA GLY A 4 -70.31 9.10 -64.95
C GLY A 4 -69.09 8.21 -64.98
N TRP A 5 -68.07 8.61 -64.31
CA TRP A 5 -66.87 7.80 -64.03
C TRP A 5 -67.01 7.16 -62.67
N ILE A 6 -67.07 5.83 -62.60
CA ILE A 6 -66.97 5.04 -61.37
C ILE A 6 -65.51 4.71 -61.15
N ALA A 7 -64.92 5.30 -60.15
CA ALA A 7 -63.57 4.96 -59.68
C ALA A 7 -63.69 3.78 -58.69
N ILE A 8 -63.18 2.61 -59.05
CA ILE A 8 -63.09 1.43 -58.20
C ILE A 8 -61.89 1.62 -57.31
N LEU A 9 -62.13 1.83 -56.00
CA LEU A 9 -61.09 1.89 -54.97
C LEU A 9 -60.67 0.46 -54.55
N MET A 10 -59.54 -0.05 -55.05
CA MET A 10 -58.98 -1.33 -54.65
C MET A 10 -58.21 -1.13 -53.34
N ILE A 11 -58.82 -1.51 -52.20
CA ILE A 11 -58.13 -1.56 -50.90
C ILE A 11 -57.27 -2.81 -50.88
N ALA A 12 -55.99 -2.64 -51.07
CA ALA A 12 -54.96 -3.70 -50.80
C ALA A 12 -54.95 -4.02 -49.33
N LEU A 13 -55.53 -5.12 -48.89
CA LEU A 13 -55.33 -5.70 -47.57
C LEU A 13 -53.86 -6.20 -47.49
N VAL A 14 -52.98 -5.38 -47.01
CA VAL A 14 -51.64 -5.81 -46.59
C VAL A 14 -51.83 -6.65 -45.31
N GLY A 15 -51.77 -7.98 -45.48
CA GLY A 15 -51.80 -8.90 -44.36
C GLY A 15 -50.65 -8.63 -43.45
N PHE A 16 -50.92 -8.02 -42.31
CA PHE A 16 -49.97 -7.98 -41.18
C PHE A 16 -49.81 -9.41 -40.64
N THR A 17 -48.82 -10.14 -41.12
CA THR A 17 -48.36 -11.31 -40.41
C THR A 17 -47.67 -10.79 -39.15
N PRO A 18 -48.15 -11.14 -37.93
CA PRO A 18 -47.41 -10.80 -36.74
C PRO A 18 -46.02 -11.47 -36.86
N ALA A 19 -44.97 -10.68 -36.91
CA ALA A 19 -43.61 -11.20 -36.76
C ALA A 19 -43.63 -12.00 -35.46
N LYS A 20 -43.43 -13.32 -35.54
CA LYS A 20 -43.17 -14.15 -34.35
C LYS A 20 -42.02 -13.51 -33.66
N ALA A 21 -42.26 -12.87 -32.50
CA ALA A 21 -41.21 -12.49 -31.59
C ALA A 21 -40.40 -13.78 -31.37
N GLN A 22 -39.17 -13.80 -31.80
CA GLN A 22 -38.26 -14.87 -31.45
C GLN A 22 -38.21 -14.81 -29.92
N ASP A 23 -38.80 -15.81 -29.25
CA ASP A 23 -38.68 -15.98 -27.81
C ASP A 23 -37.19 -16.18 -27.50
N THR A 24 -36.48 -15.07 -27.39
CA THR A 24 -35.09 -15.08 -26.93
C THR A 24 -35.14 -15.37 -25.44
N LEU A 25 -34.57 -16.51 -25.03
CA LEU A 25 -34.48 -16.89 -23.62
C LEU A 25 -33.87 -15.74 -22.80
N PRO A 26 -34.42 -15.46 -21.62
CA PRO A 26 -33.81 -14.50 -20.70
C PRO A 26 -32.36 -14.84 -20.46
N THR A 27 -31.46 -13.85 -20.60
CA THR A 27 -30.02 -14.05 -20.42
C THR A 27 -29.63 -13.70 -19.02
N ALA A 28 -28.97 -14.64 -18.32
CA ALA A 28 -28.32 -14.46 -17.01
C ALA A 28 -26.79 -14.33 -17.17
N ARG A 29 -26.23 -13.25 -16.72
CA ARG A 29 -24.80 -12.93 -16.89
C ARG A 29 -24.03 -13.19 -15.60
N ILE A 30 -22.98 -14.00 -15.71
CA ILE A 30 -22.10 -14.37 -14.58
C ILE A 30 -20.77 -13.66 -14.73
N GLY A 31 -20.51 -12.65 -13.91
CA GLY A 31 -19.21 -12.01 -13.77
C GLY A 31 -18.19 -12.99 -13.18
N VAL A 32 -17.15 -13.34 -13.94
CA VAL A 32 -16.11 -14.28 -13.49
C VAL A 32 -14.76 -13.58 -13.41
N LEU A 33 -14.06 -13.71 -12.28
CA LEU A 33 -12.76 -13.05 -12.07
C LEU A 33 -11.69 -13.60 -13.02
N ALA A 34 -11.16 -12.71 -13.86
CA ALA A 34 -10.20 -13.00 -14.91
C ALA A 34 -8.76 -12.69 -14.48
N TYR A 35 -8.27 -13.34 -13.42
CA TYR A 35 -6.93 -13.11 -12.86
C TYR A 35 -5.79 -13.67 -13.72
N LEU A 36 -6.06 -14.58 -14.65
CA LEU A 36 -5.11 -15.08 -15.66
C LEU A 36 -5.43 -14.60 -17.09
N GLY A 37 -6.29 -13.58 -17.21
CA GLY A 37 -6.77 -13.08 -18.48
C GLY A 37 -8.16 -13.57 -18.85
N TYR A 38 -8.76 -12.93 -19.84
CA TYR A 38 -10.17 -13.14 -20.23
C TYR A 38 -10.40 -14.52 -20.83
N GLU A 39 -9.53 -14.98 -21.71
CA GLU A 39 -9.65 -16.29 -22.36
C GLU A 39 -9.55 -17.42 -21.34
N ASP A 40 -8.59 -17.35 -20.39
CA ASP A 40 -8.47 -18.34 -19.31
C ASP A 40 -9.73 -18.36 -18.45
N ALA A 41 -10.28 -17.22 -18.08
CA ALA A 41 -11.50 -17.16 -17.28
C ALA A 41 -12.70 -17.82 -18.00
N LEU A 42 -12.89 -17.55 -19.30
CA LEU A 42 -13.93 -18.18 -20.10
C LEU A 42 -13.73 -19.70 -20.21
N ALA A 43 -12.51 -20.15 -20.49
CA ALA A 43 -12.19 -21.57 -20.59
C ALA A 43 -12.37 -22.29 -19.25
N ARG A 44 -11.92 -21.69 -18.15
CA ARG A 44 -12.02 -22.24 -16.80
C ARG A 44 -13.46 -22.46 -16.35
N TRP A 45 -14.33 -21.49 -16.64
CA TRP A 45 -15.72 -21.50 -16.19
C TRP A 45 -16.71 -22.00 -17.25
N HIS A 46 -16.24 -22.43 -18.44
CA HIS A 46 -17.06 -22.99 -19.50
C HIS A 46 -17.94 -24.14 -19.02
N GLY A 47 -17.40 -25.07 -18.25
CA GLY A 47 -18.16 -26.19 -17.69
C GLY A 47 -19.31 -25.77 -16.78
N LEU A 48 -19.13 -24.67 -16.01
CA LEU A 48 -20.18 -24.10 -15.17
C LEU A 48 -21.32 -23.55 -16.03
N LYS A 49 -20.99 -22.77 -17.07
CA LYS A 49 -21.98 -22.24 -18.03
C LYS A 49 -22.78 -23.39 -18.69
N THR A 50 -22.08 -24.38 -19.24
CA THR A 50 -22.70 -25.53 -19.90
C THR A 50 -23.62 -26.32 -18.94
N TYR A 51 -23.18 -26.46 -17.68
CA TYR A 51 -23.99 -27.12 -16.65
C TYR A 51 -25.29 -26.36 -16.35
N LEU A 52 -25.20 -25.02 -16.17
CA LEU A 52 -26.35 -24.17 -15.88
C LEU A 52 -27.32 -24.12 -17.08
N ASP A 53 -26.82 -23.96 -18.32
CA ASP A 53 -27.64 -24.01 -19.50
C ASP A 53 -28.45 -25.36 -19.63
N ALA A 54 -27.76 -26.48 -19.33
CA ALA A 54 -28.40 -27.79 -19.35
C ALA A 54 -29.38 -28.04 -18.20
N SER A 55 -29.16 -27.43 -17.06
CA SER A 55 -29.98 -27.61 -15.85
C SER A 55 -31.16 -26.66 -15.80
N LEU A 56 -31.06 -25.50 -16.42
CA LEU A 56 -32.05 -24.42 -16.40
C LEU A 56 -32.42 -23.96 -17.84
N PRO A 57 -33.06 -24.82 -18.65
CA PRO A 57 -33.22 -24.57 -20.08
C PRO A 57 -34.14 -23.39 -20.42
N ARG A 58 -34.81 -22.79 -19.44
CA ARG A 58 -35.58 -21.55 -19.59
C ARG A 58 -34.73 -20.29 -19.59
N TYR A 59 -33.42 -20.40 -19.30
CA TYR A 59 -32.47 -19.30 -19.24
C TYR A 59 -31.27 -19.60 -20.14
N ARG A 60 -30.60 -18.56 -20.57
CA ARG A 60 -29.32 -18.61 -21.25
C ARG A 60 -28.28 -18.00 -20.34
N PHE A 61 -27.17 -18.68 -20.08
CA PHE A 61 -26.09 -18.17 -19.26
C PHE A 61 -24.94 -17.62 -20.11
N GLU A 62 -24.42 -16.47 -19.74
CA GLU A 62 -23.23 -15.86 -20.35
C GLU A 62 -22.18 -15.58 -19.30
N LEU A 63 -20.93 -15.91 -19.63
CA LEU A 63 -19.78 -15.56 -18.77
C LEU A 63 -19.27 -14.18 -19.18
N VAL A 64 -19.14 -13.29 -18.21
CA VAL A 64 -18.60 -11.94 -18.37
C VAL A 64 -17.28 -11.87 -17.60
N PRO A 65 -16.11 -11.88 -18.28
CA PRO A 65 -14.84 -11.73 -17.60
C PRO A 65 -14.75 -10.35 -16.92
N VAL A 66 -14.44 -10.34 -15.62
CA VAL A 66 -14.26 -9.13 -14.83
C VAL A 66 -12.86 -9.11 -14.20
N THR A 67 -12.26 -7.93 -14.05
CA THR A 67 -11.03 -7.73 -13.29
C THR A 67 -11.33 -7.14 -11.90
N LEU A 68 -10.37 -7.11 -10.99
CA LEU A 68 -10.50 -6.42 -9.70
C LEU A 68 -10.89 -4.94 -9.89
N ALA A 69 -10.41 -4.31 -10.96
CA ALA A 69 -10.68 -2.90 -11.25
C ALA A 69 -12.03 -2.68 -11.95
N SER A 70 -12.44 -3.59 -12.86
CA SER A 70 -13.63 -3.37 -13.71
C SER A 70 -14.95 -3.87 -13.11
N ALA A 71 -14.89 -4.83 -12.19
CA ALA A 71 -16.08 -5.52 -11.67
C ALA A 71 -17.12 -4.55 -11.09
N SER A 72 -16.71 -3.61 -10.26
CA SER A 72 -17.63 -2.64 -9.63
C SER A 72 -18.39 -1.79 -10.68
N THR A 73 -17.70 -1.35 -11.74
CA THR A 73 -18.31 -0.60 -12.84
C THR A 73 -19.27 -1.46 -13.66
N GLN A 74 -18.89 -2.72 -13.96
CA GLN A 74 -19.73 -3.65 -14.71
C GLN A 74 -20.99 -4.04 -13.92
N ILE A 75 -20.89 -4.19 -12.58
CA ILE A 75 -22.04 -4.37 -11.70
C ILE A 75 -22.95 -3.14 -11.74
N ALA A 76 -22.39 -1.94 -11.52
CA ALA A 76 -23.17 -0.70 -11.49
C ALA A 76 -23.90 -0.40 -12.82
N SER A 77 -23.33 -0.85 -13.95
CA SER A 77 -23.93 -0.69 -15.28
C SER A 77 -24.88 -1.84 -15.69
N GLY A 78 -25.18 -2.79 -14.79
CA GLY A 78 -26.10 -3.90 -15.05
C GLY A 78 -25.58 -4.91 -16.10
N GLN A 79 -24.26 -5.03 -16.25
CA GLN A 79 -23.66 -5.97 -17.20
C GLN A 79 -23.52 -7.38 -16.62
N VAL A 80 -23.74 -7.56 -15.32
CA VAL A 80 -23.69 -8.86 -14.63
C VAL A 80 -24.87 -8.99 -13.68
N ASP A 81 -25.34 -10.22 -13.49
CA ASP A 81 -26.44 -10.60 -12.59
C ASP A 81 -25.90 -11.40 -11.40
N PHE A 82 -24.86 -12.18 -11.63
CA PHE A 82 -24.15 -12.99 -10.64
C PHE A 82 -22.66 -12.69 -10.67
N VAL A 83 -21.98 -12.92 -9.55
CA VAL A 83 -20.53 -12.71 -9.43
C VAL A 83 -19.88 -13.94 -8.81
N LEU A 84 -18.84 -14.43 -9.49
CA LEU A 84 -17.97 -15.50 -9.03
C LEU A 84 -16.54 -14.98 -8.96
N THR A 85 -16.08 -14.73 -7.76
CA THR A 85 -14.79 -14.10 -7.51
C THR A 85 -14.10 -14.62 -6.25
N ASN A 86 -12.85 -14.21 -6.01
CA ASN A 86 -12.16 -14.58 -4.78
C ASN A 86 -12.78 -13.89 -3.54
N PRO A 87 -12.59 -14.46 -2.34
CA PRO A 87 -13.22 -13.96 -1.12
C PRO A 87 -12.94 -12.49 -0.80
N GLY A 88 -11.70 -12.04 -0.92
CA GLY A 88 -11.35 -10.64 -0.65
C GLY A 88 -12.05 -9.68 -1.59
N HIS A 89 -12.04 -9.96 -2.89
CA HIS A 89 -12.74 -9.15 -3.89
C HIS A 89 -14.26 -9.17 -3.70
N PHE A 90 -14.83 -10.30 -3.29
CA PHE A 90 -16.26 -10.37 -2.95
C PHE A 90 -16.60 -9.40 -1.82
N VAL A 91 -15.82 -9.38 -0.76
CA VAL A 91 -16.02 -8.49 0.38
C VAL A 91 -15.95 -7.02 -0.05
N ASP A 92 -14.97 -6.65 -0.86
CA ASP A 92 -14.85 -5.30 -1.42
C ASP A 92 -16.06 -4.89 -2.29
N LEU A 93 -16.58 -5.83 -3.06
CA LEU A 93 -17.76 -5.59 -3.91
C LEU A 93 -19.03 -5.52 -3.07
N SER A 94 -19.21 -6.40 -2.09
CA SER A 94 -20.39 -6.44 -1.23
C SER A 94 -20.53 -5.21 -0.32
N ALA A 95 -19.42 -4.53 -0.01
CA ALA A 95 -19.43 -3.24 0.68
C ALA A 95 -20.00 -2.09 -0.18
N LYS A 96 -20.02 -2.25 -1.52
CA LYS A 96 -20.44 -1.20 -2.48
C LYS A 96 -21.73 -1.54 -3.21
N HIS A 97 -22.05 -2.81 -3.32
CA HIS A 97 -23.17 -3.32 -4.10
C HIS A 97 -23.98 -4.31 -3.26
N ALA A 98 -25.30 -4.17 -3.26
CA ALA A 98 -26.18 -5.12 -2.60
C ALA A 98 -26.12 -6.48 -3.28
N MET A 99 -25.52 -7.47 -2.63
CA MET A 99 -25.38 -8.83 -3.14
C MET A 99 -25.41 -9.85 -2.00
N SER A 100 -25.78 -11.08 -2.31
CA SER A 100 -25.87 -12.19 -1.36
C SER A 100 -25.17 -13.42 -1.91
N VAL A 101 -24.47 -14.16 -1.06
CA VAL A 101 -23.91 -15.47 -1.43
C VAL A 101 -25.03 -16.48 -1.54
N ILE A 102 -25.12 -17.21 -2.64
CA ILE A 102 -26.11 -18.29 -2.86
C ILE A 102 -25.46 -19.67 -2.84
N ALA A 103 -24.17 -19.76 -3.07
CA ALA A 103 -23.38 -20.98 -2.91
C ALA A 103 -21.91 -20.63 -2.67
N SER A 104 -21.17 -21.53 -1.96
CA SER A 104 -19.74 -21.42 -1.78
C SER A 104 -19.03 -22.56 -2.51
N ARG A 105 -17.95 -22.25 -3.20
CA ARG A 105 -17.17 -23.25 -3.94
C ARG A 105 -16.50 -24.23 -2.98
N SER A 106 -16.38 -25.48 -3.42
CA SER A 106 -15.54 -26.49 -2.79
C SER A 106 -14.64 -27.13 -3.83
N VAL A 107 -13.36 -27.28 -3.51
CA VAL A 107 -12.33 -27.71 -4.44
C VAL A 107 -11.89 -29.12 -4.12
N GLN A 108 -11.84 -29.99 -5.11
CA GLN A 108 -11.30 -31.34 -4.96
C GLN A 108 -9.80 -31.25 -4.71
N GLN A 109 -9.33 -31.96 -3.72
CA GLN A 109 -7.96 -32.04 -3.30
C GLN A 109 -7.27 -33.25 -3.94
N SER A 110 -5.94 -33.34 -3.79
CA SER A 110 -5.12 -34.44 -4.35
C SER A 110 -5.48 -35.82 -3.78
N ASP A 111 -6.04 -35.89 -2.57
CA ASP A 111 -6.52 -37.11 -1.92
C ASP A 111 -7.96 -37.50 -2.30
N GLY A 112 -8.59 -36.75 -3.23
CA GLY A 112 -9.96 -36.93 -3.68
C GLY A 112 -11.03 -36.33 -2.76
N SER A 113 -10.64 -35.82 -1.59
CA SER A 113 -11.56 -35.08 -0.70
C SER A 113 -11.94 -33.71 -1.27
N TYR A 114 -12.91 -33.03 -0.65
CA TYR A 114 -13.30 -31.67 -1.01
C TYR A 114 -13.09 -30.72 0.16
N ALA A 115 -12.41 -29.60 -0.08
CA ALA A 115 -12.23 -28.54 0.88
C ALA A 115 -13.05 -27.29 0.46
N GLY A 116 -13.83 -26.75 1.41
CA GLY A 116 -14.60 -25.50 1.27
C GLY A 116 -13.86 -24.28 1.80
N ASP A 117 -12.62 -24.48 2.23
CA ASP A 117 -11.74 -23.45 2.77
C ASP A 117 -10.30 -23.64 2.27
N PHE A 118 -9.48 -22.62 2.48
CA PHE A 118 -8.08 -22.61 2.08
C PHE A 118 -7.30 -21.57 2.90
N GLY A 119 -5.97 -21.63 2.79
CA GLY A 119 -5.06 -20.62 3.32
C GLY A 119 -3.88 -20.37 2.38
N SER A 120 -2.85 -19.73 2.88
CA SER A 120 -1.54 -19.68 2.25
C SER A 120 -0.61 -20.72 2.84
N LEU A 121 0.37 -21.13 2.05
CA LEU A 121 1.55 -21.85 2.48
C LEU A 121 2.76 -20.90 2.37
N ILE A 122 3.49 -20.76 3.47
CA ILE A 122 4.73 -20.00 3.57
C ILE A 122 5.87 -21.02 3.64
N PHE A 123 6.86 -20.87 2.79
CA PHE A 123 7.92 -21.85 2.67
C PHE A 123 9.26 -21.22 2.29
N ALA A 124 10.34 -21.90 2.65
CA ALA A 124 11.70 -21.56 2.27
C ALA A 124 12.37 -22.79 1.65
N ARG A 125 13.53 -22.64 1.01
CA ARG A 125 14.34 -23.78 0.58
C ARG A 125 14.93 -24.47 1.82
N ALA A 126 14.96 -25.81 1.81
CA ALA A 126 15.31 -26.63 2.98
C ALA A 126 16.73 -26.37 3.54
N ASP A 127 17.67 -25.95 2.68
CA ASP A 127 19.08 -25.74 3.02
C ASP A 127 19.40 -24.33 3.59
N THR A 128 18.40 -23.45 3.75
CA THR A 128 18.62 -22.04 4.17
C THR A 128 18.65 -21.83 5.68
N GLY A 129 18.21 -22.83 6.45
CA GLY A 129 18.07 -22.71 7.91
C GLY A 129 16.92 -21.80 8.37
N ILE A 130 16.07 -21.32 7.45
CA ILE A 130 14.87 -20.51 7.76
C ILE A 130 13.79 -21.45 8.27
N THR A 131 13.30 -21.22 9.51
CA THR A 131 12.35 -22.12 10.19
C THR A 131 11.17 -21.39 10.82
N ALA A 132 11.27 -20.08 11.04
CA ALA A 132 10.24 -19.27 11.65
C ALA A 132 9.86 -18.05 10.78
N LEU A 133 8.68 -17.46 11.00
CA LEU A 133 8.26 -16.26 10.29
C LEU A 133 9.19 -15.07 10.55
N THR A 134 9.71 -14.97 11.77
CA THR A 134 10.65 -13.91 12.18
C THR A 134 11.97 -13.94 11.41
N ASP A 135 12.35 -15.09 10.85
CA ASP A 135 13.56 -15.23 10.02
C ASP A 135 13.44 -14.48 8.68
N ALA A 136 12.25 -14.00 8.33
CA ALA A 136 12.03 -13.18 7.14
C ALA A 136 12.62 -11.76 7.24
N ALA A 137 13.02 -11.32 8.44
CA ALA A 137 13.68 -10.04 8.62
C ALA A 137 14.99 -9.98 7.80
N GLY A 138 15.10 -8.95 6.94
CA GLY A 138 16.25 -8.79 6.05
C GLY A 138 16.38 -9.84 4.93
N LYS A 139 15.33 -10.63 4.66
CA LYS A 139 15.28 -11.65 3.58
C LYS A 139 14.46 -11.17 2.40
N THR A 140 14.66 -11.80 1.24
CA THR A 140 13.82 -11.60 0.05
C THR A 140 12.61 -12.52 0.12
N VAL A 141 11.41 -11.93 0.11
CA VAL A 141 10.13 -12.64 0.13
C VAL A 141 9.46 -12.53 -1.23
N ALA A 142 9.10 -13.64 -1.85
CA ALA A 142 8.36 -13.67 -3.11
C ALA A 142 6.90 -14.05 -2.89
N ALA A 143 6.00 -13.30 -3.55
CA ALA A 143 4.58 -13.56 -3.59
C ALA A 143 4.04 -13.25 -4.99
N ILE A 144 2.75 -13.55 -5.23
CA ILE A 144 2.18 -13.39 -6.57
C ILE A 144 1.80 -11.94 -6.87
N ASP A 145 1.05 -11.31 -5.97
CA ASP A 145 0.57 -9.93 -6.08
C ASP A 145 0.08 -9.45 -4.71
N LYS A 146 0.22 -8.15 -4.43
CA LYS A 146 -0.23 -7.54 -3.18
C LYS A 146 -1.75 -7.63 -2.96
N MET A 147 -2.53 -7.73 -4.04
CA MET A 147 -3.99 -7.87 -3.97
C MET A 147 -4.43 -9.34 -4.00
N ALA A 148 -3.51 -10.30 -4.08
CA ALA A 148 -3.83 -11.71 -4.12
C ALA A 148 -4.21 -12.22 -2.72
N PHE A 149 -5.51 -12.45 -2.49
CA PHE A 149 -6.03 -12.86 -1.19
C PHE A 149 -5.29 -14.09 -0.65
N GLY A 150 -5.37 -15.23 -1.32
CA GLY A 150 -4.72 -16.49 -0.88
C GLY A 150 -3.27 -16.64 -1.32
N GLY A 151 -2.72 -15.75 -2.13
CA GLY A 151 -1.33 -15.77 -2.57
C GLY A 151 -0.45 -14.75 -1.86
N PHE A 152 -1.03 -13.93 -0.94
CA PHE A 152 -0.29 -12.94 -0.18
C PHE A 152 -1.02 -12.48 1.09
N GLN A 153 -2.24 -11.95 0.99
CA GLN A 153 -2.88 -11.22 2.10
C GLN A 153 -3.11 -12.09 3.33
N THR A 154 -3.49 -13.36 3.16
CA THR A 154 -3.67 -14.29 4.29
C THR A 154 -2.36 -14.55 5.01
N ALA A 155 -1.23 -14.69 4.28
CA ALA A 155 0.09 -14.85 4.87
C ALA A 155 0.59 -13.54 5.52
N TRP A 156 0.34 -12.39 4.88
CA TRP A 156 0.67 -11.10 5.46
C TRP A 156 0.14 -10.96 6.89
N ARG A 157 -1.08 -11.41 7.17
CA ARG A 157 -1.66 -11.37 8.52
C ARG A 157 -0.84 -12.17 9.54
N GLU A 158 -0.30 -13.32 9.13
CA GLU A 158 0.50 -14.15 10.05
C GLU A 158 1.85 -13.48 10.36
N PHE A 159 2.47 -12.81 9.40
CA PHE A 159 3.67 -12.02 9.65
C PHE A 159 3.39 -10.82 10.57
N GLU A 160 2.30 -10.09 10.35
CA GLU A 160 1.87 -9.02 11.25
C GLU A 160 1.62 -9.53 12.69
N ASN A 161 0.96 -10.69 12.83
CA ASN A 161 0.74 -11.34 14.14
C ASN A 161 2.05 -11.76 14.81
N ALA A 162 3.07 -12.12 14.02
CA ALA A 162 4.41 -12.42 14.50
C ALA A 162 5.27 -11.16 14.78
N GLY A 163 4.71 -9.96 14.58
CA GLY A 163 5.38 -8.69 14.80
C GLY A 163 6.32 -8.25 13.67
N LEU A 164 6.21 -8.85 12.48
CA LEU A 164 7.04 -8.54 11.33
C LEU A 164 6.22 -7.88 10.21
N ASN A 165 6.65 -6.71 9.78
CA ASN A 165 6.05 -5.98 8.68
C ASN A 165 6.75 -6.33 7.35
N LEU A 166 6.11 -7.12 6.50
CA LEU A 166 6.66 -7.53 5.20
C LEU A 166 7.08 -6.38 4.29
N PHE A 167 6.47 -5.18 4.44
CA PHE A 167 6.76 -4.05 3.57
C PHE A 167 8.01 -3.24 4.00
N THR A 168 8.46 -3.39 5.25
CA THR A 168 9.56 -2.58 5.81
C THR A 168 10.70 -3.41 6.37
N ASP A 169 10.43 -4.63 6.85
CA ASP A 169 11.40 -5.40 7.62
C ASP A 169 12.09 -6.47 6.76
N THR A 170 11.59 -6.75 5.55
CA THR A 170 12.26 -7.63 4.57
C THR A 170 13.30 -6.84 3.78
N ALA A 171 14.32 -7.52 3.24
CA ALA A 171 15.27 -6.90 2.32
C ALA A 171 14.58 -6.50 1.01
N GLU A 172 13.69 -7.38 0.52
CA GLU A 172 12.89 -7.14 -0.67
C GLU A 172 11.59 -7.95 -0.62
N LEU A 173 10.47 -7.33 -1.00
CA LEU A 173 9.19 -7.99 -1.22
C LEU A 173 8.88 -7.98 -2.72
N VAL A 174 9.04 -9.15 -3.35
CA VAL A 174 8.92 -9.32 -4.81
C VAL A 174 7.55 -9.84 -5.18
N PHE A 175 6.83 -9.13 -6.05
CA PHE A 175 5.59 -9.60 -6.65
C PHE A 175 5.84 -10.07 -8.08
N VAL A 176 5.69 -11.38 -8.31
CA VAL A 176 6.09 -12.03 -9.57
C VAL A 176 5.00 -12.04 -10.64
N GLY A 177 3.74 -11.78 -10.25
CA GLY A 177 2.61 -11.98 -11.14
C GLY A 177 2.24 -13.46 -11.31
N PHE A 178 1.27 -13.73 -12.21
CA PHE A 178 0.91 -15.10 -12.58
C PHE A 178 1.79 -15.63 -13.73
N PRO A 179 2.06 -16.95 -13.78
CA PRO A 179 1.51 -18.02 -12.93
C PRO A 179 2.20 -18.08 -11.56
N MET A 180 1.48 -18.58 -10.55
CA MET A 180 1.96 -18.67 -9.16
C MET A 180 3.14 -19.64 -8.98
N ASP A 181 3.34 -20.56 -9.91
CA ASP A 181 4.43 -21.50 -9.96
C ASP A 181 5.81 -20.80 -10.01
N GLU A 182 5.88 -19.57 -10.54
CA GLU A 182 7.08 -18.73 -10.56
C GLU A 182 7.56 -18.37 -9.14
N VAL A 183 6.67 -18.22 -8.16
CA VAL A 183 7.05 -18.02 -6.76
C VAL A 183 7.87 -19.22 -6.27
N VAL A 184 7.39 -20.44 -6.56
CA VAL A 184 8.08 -21.68 -6.16
C VAL A 184 9.43 -21.80 -6.87
N ALA A 185 9.48 -21.52 -8.16
CA ALA A 185 10.71 -21.54 -8.94
C ALA A 185 11.77 -20.54 -8.42
N ARG A 186 11.37 -19.36 -7.99
CA ARG A 186 12.28 -18.35 -7.40
C ARG A 186 12.91 -18.84 -6.10
N VAL A 187 12.12 -19.43 -5.21
CA VAL A 187 12.63 -20.00 -3.96
C VAL A 187 13.54 -21.19 -4.25
N ALA A 188 13.12 -22.11 -5.09
CA ALA A 188 13.90 -23.30 -5.44
C ALA A 188 15.27 -22.96 -6.06
N THR A 189 15.34 -21.86 -6.82
CA THR A 189 16.60 -21.40 -7.46
C THR A 189 17.39 -20.40 -6.61
N GLY A 190 16.95 -20.07 -5.38
CA GLY A 190 17.61 -19.13 -4.49
C GLY A 190 17.50 -17.66 -4.92
N ARG A 191 16.56 -17.32 -5.83
CA ARG A 191 16.24 -15.94 -6.24
C ARG A 191 15.27 -15.23 -5.26
N ALA A 192 14.73 -16.00 -4.31
CA ALA A 192 14.03 -15.54 -3.13
C ALA A 192 14.31 -16.50 -1.98
N ASP A 193 14.34 -15.98 -0.75
CA ASP A 193 14.57 -16.79 0.45
C ASP A 193 13.30 -17.49 0.91
N ILE A 194 12.16 -16.77 0.83
CA ILE A 194 10.85 -17.21 1.29
C ILE A 194 9.83 -17.02 0.18
N GLY A 195 8.92 -17.97 0.03
CA GLY A 195 7.79 -17.91 -0.89
C GLY A 195 6.44 -17.96 -0.17
N ILE A 196 5.48 -17.24 -0.72
CA ILE A 196 4.09 -17.26 -0.29
C ILE A 196 3.22 -17.70 -1.46
N VAL A 197 2.51 -18.81 -1.30
CA VAL A 197 1.60 -19.34 -2.31
C VAL A 197 0.28 -19.76 -1.68
N ARG A 198 -0.77 -19.91 -2.49
CA ARG A 198 -2.00 -20.53 -2.04
C ARG A 198 -1.78 -22.00 -1.70
N SER A 199 -2.40 -22.46 -0.62
CA SER A 199 -2.37 -23.88 -0.22
C SER A 199 -2.80 -24.80 -1.37
N GLY A 200 -2.20 -26.00 -1.44
CA GLY A 200 -2.43 -26.99 -2.49
C GLY A 200 -1.57 -26.82 -3.74
N LEU A 201 -0.88 -25.69 -3.91
CA LEU A 201 -0.02 -25.50 -5.08
C LEU A 201 1.24 -26.38 -5.02
N ILE A 202 1.95 -26.37 -3.90
CA ILE A 202 3.20 -27.15 -3.76
C ILE A 202 2.89 -28.64 -3.79
N GLU A 203 1.81 -29.08 -3.14
CA GLU A 203 1.36 -30.47 -3.19
C GLU A 203 1.09 -30.92 -4.64
N ARG A 204 0.44 -30.09 -5.45
CA ARG A 204 0.23 -30.36 -6.88
C ARG A 204 1.56 -30.46 -7.63
N LEU A 205 2.46 -29.50 -7.45
CA LEU A 205 3.76 -29.50 -8.12
C LEU A 205 4.64 -30.68 -7.74
N ILE A 206 4.51 -31.19 -6.50
CA ILE A 206 5.17 -32.43 -6.04
C ILE A 206 4.54 -33.65 -6.71
N ALA A 207 3.19 -33.70 -6.77
CA ALA A 207 2.48 -34.79 -7.43
C ALA A 207 2.78 -34.87 -8.94
N ASP A 208 2.94 -33.70 -9.57
CA ASP A 208 3.35 -33.58 -10.98
C ASP A 208 4.85 -33.87 -11.22
N GLY A 209 5.63 -34.11 -10.15
CA GLY A 209 7.05 -34.49 -10.22
C GLY A 209 8.04 -33.32 -10.43
N HIS A 210 7.57 -32.09 -10.31
CA HIS A 210 8.44 -30.91 -10.49
C HIS A 210 9.38 -30.68 -9.31
N TYR A 211 8.97 -31.03 -8.08
CA TYR A 211 9.74 -30.86 -6.84
C TYR A 211 9.52 -32.03 -5.91
N LYS A 212 10.40 -32.15 -4.89
CA LYS A 212 10.24 -33.09 -3.78
C LYS A 212 9.78 -32.37 -2.53
N ALA A 213 9.04 -33.03 -1.66
CA ALA A 213 8.60 -32.45 -0.38
C ALA A 213 9.78 -32.03 0.51
N THR A 214 10.94 -32.68 0.35
CA THR A 214 12.19 -32.40 1.07
C THR A 214 12.95 -31.17 0.55
N ASP A 215 12.58 -30.62 -0.59
CA ASP A 215 13.24 -29.43 -1.15
C ASP A 215 12.90 -28.15 -0.39
N PHE A 216 11.84 -28.19 0.42
CA PHE A 216 11.32 -27.05 1.13
C PHE A 216 11.14 -27.28 2.63
N THR A 217 11.37 -26.22 3.42
CA THR A 217 10.92 -26.07 4.79
C THR A 217 9.64 -25.25 4.80
N TYR A 218 8.62 -25.73 5.52
CA TYR A 218 7.32 -25.07 5.60
C TYR A 218 7.19 -24.32 6.92
N LEU A 219 6.91 -23.03 6.85
CA LEU A 219 6.90 -22.14 8.01
C LEU A 219 5.48 -22.04 8.59
N ASN A 220 5.40 -21.85 9.91
CA ASN A 220 4.13 -21.61 10.62
C ASN A 220 3.04 -22.65 10.34
N THR A 221 3.43 -23.89 10.00
CA THR A 221 2.44 -24.94 9.76
C THR A 221 1.87 -25.43 11.08
N SER A 222 0.54 -25.45 11.18
CA SER A 222 -0.17 -25.93 12.36
C SER A 222 -0.86 -27.25 12.06
N ALA A 223 -0.66 -28.22 12.94
CA ALA A 223 -1.44 -29.47 12.96
C ALA A 223 -2.89 -29.28 13.43
N THR A 224 -3.26 -28.06 13.85
CA THR A 224 -4.59 -27.73 14.40
C THR A 224 -5.68 -27.79 13.32
N TYR A 225 -5.32 -27.61 12.05
CA TYR A 225 -6.30 -27.66 10.96
C TYR A 225 -6.25 -29.05 10.30
N ALA A 226 -7.35 -29.79 10.43
CA ALA A 226 -7.55 -31.02 9.64
C ALA A 226 -7.84 -30.64 8.17
N HIS A 227 -6.81 -30.23 7.45
CA HIS A 227 -6.89 -29.83 6.05
C HIS A 227 -5.97 -30.75 5.21
N PRO A 228 -6.40 -31.22 4.01
CA PRO A 228 -5.61 -32.12 3.19
C PRO A 228 -4.28 -31.54 2.69
N ASN A 229 -4.19 -30.21 2.59
CA ASN A 229 -2.95 -29.52 2.22
C ASN A 229 -2.27 -28.90 3.44
N ARG A 230 -0.97 -28.63 3.35
CA ARG A 230 -0.23 -27.85 4.34
C ARG A 230 -0.72 -26.40 4.34
N ILE A 231 -0.93 -25.86 5.55
CA ILE A 231 -1.44 -24.51 5.78
C ILE A 231 -0.52 -23.79 6.75
N SER A 232 -0.09 -22.61 6.39
CA SER A 232 0.69 -21.68 7.24
C SER A 232 -0.13 -20.60 7.90
N THR A 233 -1.41 -20.48 7.56
CA THR A 233 -2.29 -19.38 7.95
C THR A 233 -3.59 -19.92 8.55
N ARG A 234 -4.39 -19.03 9.15
CA ARG A 234 -5.80 -19.29 9.38
C ARG A 234 -6.48 -19.72 8.07
N LEU A 235 -7.52 -20.56 8.17
CA LEU A 235 -8.36 -20.97 7.05
C LEU A 235 -9.40 -19.89 6.74
N TYR A 236 -9.67 -19.70 5.46
CA TYR A 236 -10.66 -18.77 4.92
C TYR A 236 -11.59 -19.50 3.94
N PRO A 237 -12.87 -19.10 3.85
CA PRO A 237 -13.81 -19.75 2.95
C PRO A 237 -13.40 -19.60 1.49
N GLU A 238 -13.77 -20.60 0.71
CA GLU A 238 -13.57 -20.63 -0.74
C GLU A 238 -14.43 -19.58 -1.47
N TRP A 239 -14.25 -19.48 -2.79
CA TRP A 239 -14.88 -18.46 -3.63
C TRP A 239 -16.41 -18.51 -3.52
N PRO A 240 -17.06 -17.38 -3.21
CA PRO A 240 -18.50 -17.28 -3.23
C PRO A 240 -19.04 -17.23 -4.67
N PHE A 241 -20.21 -17.80 -4.87
CA PHE A 241 -21.10 -17.49 -5.98
C PHE A 241 -22.19 -16.56 -5.42
N ALA A 242 -22.14 -15.31 -5.82
CA ALA A 242 -23.03 -14.28 -5.31
C ALA A 242 -24.01 -13.82 -6.36
N VAL A 243 -25.20 -13.39 -5.93
CA VAL A 243 -26.27 -12.82 -6.75
C VAL A 243 -26.46 -11.35 -6.39
N LEU A 244 -26.74 -10.50 -7.37
CA LEU A 244 -27.09 -9.10 -7.16
C LEU A 244 -28.56 -8.95 -6.75
N ALA A 245 -28.87 -7.93 -5.94
CA ALA A 245 -30.21 -7.72 -5.38
C ALA A 245 -31.33 -7.52 -6.40
N GLY A 246 -31.01 -7.08 -7.62
CA GLY A 246 -31.99 -6.86 -8.68
C GLY A 246 -32.37 -8.09 -9.49
N VAL A 247 -31.77 -9.26 -9.21
CA VAL A 247 -32.03 -10.50 -9.94
C VAL A 247 -33.38 -11.10 -9.50
N ASP A 248 -34.14 -11.60 -10.49
CA ASP A 248 -35.41 -12.30 -10.24
C ASP A 248 -35.25 -13.41 -9.21
N PRO A 249 -36.10 -13.47 -8.16
CA PRO A 249 -36.00 -14.49 -7.13
C PRO A 249 -36.11 -15.94 -7.64
N GLU A 250 -36.94 -16.19 -8.68
CA GLU A 250 -37.06 -17.54 -9.25
C GLU A 250 -35.77 -17.97 -9.95
N LEU A 251 -35.11 -17.05 -10.67
CA LEU A 251 -33.83 -17.31 -11.30
C LEU A 251 -32.73 -17.54 -10.21
N ARG A 252 -32.67 -16.67 -9.19
CA ARG A 252 -31.74 -16.81 -8.05
C ARG A 252 -31.85 -18.18 -7.41
N ASP A 253 -33.06 -18.57 -7.01
CA ASP A 253 -33.30 -19.81 -6.28
C ASP A 253 -33.05 -21.03 -7.18
N SER A 254 -33.41 -20.97 -8.45
CA SER A 254 -33.12 -22.01 -9.43
C SER A 254 -31.63 -22.22 -9.63
N VAL A 255 -30.84 -21.14 -9.72
CA VAL A 255 -29.37 -21.22 -9.82
C VAL A 255 -28.77 -21.79 -8.55
N ALA A 256 -29.22 -21.35 -7.36
CA ALA A 256 -28.75 -21.89 -6.09
C ALA A 256 -28.99 -23.40 -5.98
N LEU A 257 -30.21 -23.85 -6.30
CA LEU A 257 -30.58 -25.28 -6.27
C LEU A 257 -29.76 -26.09 -7.28
N ALA A 258 -29.56 -25.58 -8.49
CA ALA A 258 -28.73 -26.24 -9.48
C ALA A 258 -27.28 -26.40 -9.01
N LEU A 259 -26.67 -25.35 -8.45
CA LEU A 259 -25.32 -25.41 -7.92
C LEU A 259 -25.19 -26.41 -6.77
N LEU A 260 -26.07 -26.35 -5.77
CA LEU A 260 -26.06 -27.27 -4.62
C LEU A 260 -26.29 -28.73 -5.01
N GLY A 261 -27.11 -28.96 -6.03
CA GLY A 261 -27.37 -30.30 -6.59
C GLY A 261 -26.27 -30.85 -7.53
N ALA A 262 -25.28 -30.04 -7.87
CA ALA A 262 -24.27 -30.39 -8.87
C ALA A 262 -23.46 -31.65 -8.53
N LYS A 263 -23.12 -31.87 -7.26
CA LYS A 263 -22.30 -32.99 -6.81
C LYS A 263 -22.88 -34.37 -7.21
N SER A 264 -24.18 -34.51 -7.23
CA SER A 264 -24.89 -35.76 -7.57
C SER A 264 -25.55 -35.72 -8.95
N SER A 265 -25.24 -34.72 -9.77
CA SER A 265 -25.89 -34.51 -11.08
C SER A 265 -25.08 -35.13 -12.22
N PRO A 266 -25.64 -36.07 -13.00
CA PRO A 266 -25.00 -36.56 -14.24
C PRO A 266 -24.70 -35.44 -15.24
N ARG A 267 -25.49 -34.34 -15.21
CA ARG A 267 -25.24 -33.17 -16.07
C ARG A 267 -23.98 -32.44 -15.71
N ALA A 268 -23.58 -32.39 -14.41
CA ALA A 268 -22.36 -31.77 -13.97
C ALA A 268 -21.14 -32.53 -14.53
N GLU A 269 -21.16 -33.84 -14.51
CA GLU A 269 -20.13 -34.68 -15.11
C GLU A 269 -20.06 -34.48 -16.63
N ALA A 270 -21.21 -34.58 -17.33
CA ALA A 270 -21.27 -34.35 -18.76
C ALA A 270 -20.78 -32.95 -19.18
N SER A 271 -20.98 -31.95 -18.33
CA SER A 271 -20.53 -30.57 -18.55
C SER A 271 -19.08 -30.34 -18.15
N ARG A 272 -18.39 -31.35 -17.64
CA ARG A 272 -17.01 -31.26 -17.08
C ARG A 272 -16.89 -30.17 -16.01
N LEU A 273 -17.90 -30.10 -15.11
CA LEU A 273 -17.88 -29.14 -13.99
C LEU A 273 -16.74 -29.49 -13.05
N ARG A 274 -15.79 -28.58 -12.90
CA ARG A 274 -14.54 -28.81 -12.15
C ARG A 274 -14.67 -28.63 -10.63
N TYR A 275 -15.75 -27.99 -10.21
CA TYR A 275 -15.95 -27.61 -8.80
C TYR A 275 -17.32 -28.07 -8.34
N ILE A 276 -17.43 -28.42 -7.09
CA ILE A 276 -18.72 -28.59 -6.44
C ILE A 276 -19.08 -27.37 -5.62
N TRP A 277 -20.32 -27.29 -5.21
CA TRP A 277 -20.86 -26.15 -4.47
C TRP A 277 -21.51 -26.64 -3.19
N THR A 278 -21.33 -25.87 -2.11
CA THR A 278 -21.92 -26.08 -0.80
C THR A 278 -22.83 -24.91 -0.45
N ALA A 279 -23.60 -25.07 0.62
CA ALA A 279 -24.40 -23.98 1.16
C ALA A 279 -23.53 -22.75 1.44
N PRO A 280 -24.09 -21.54 1.36
CA PRO A 280 -23.39 -20.31 1.68
C PRO A 280 -22.73 -20.34 3.07
N VAL A 281 -21.50 -19.90 3.15
CA VAL A 281 -20.77 -19.74 4.43
C VAL A 281 -20.53 -18.26 4.73
N ALA A 282 -20.20 -17.94 5.98
CA ALA A 282 -19.92 -16.58 6.42
C ALA A 282 -18.51 -16.12 5.96
N TYR A 283 -18.39 -14.86 5.53
CA TYR A 283 -17.14 -14.25 5.08
C TYR A 283 -16.60 -13.21 6.08
N HIS A 284 -17.01 -13.24 7.35
CA HIS A 284 -16.53 -12.28 8.37
C HIS A 284 -15.02 -12.30 8.55
N ALA A 285 -14.41 -13.49 8.57
CA ALA A 285 -12.96 -13.60 8.69
C ALA A 285 -12.22 -12.96 7.51
N VAL A 286 -12.82 -12.98 6.33
CA VAL A 286 -12.30 -12.30 5.13
C VAL A 286 -12.42 -10.79 5.27
N GLN A 287 -13.56 -10.31 5.78
CA GLN A 287 -13.78 -8.88 6.05
C GLN A 287 -12.75 -8.34 7.05
N GLU A 288 -12.58 -9.03 8.19
CA GLU A 288 -11.57 -8.66 9.21
C GLU A 288 -10.16 -8.54 8.64
N LEU A 289 -9.78 -9.51 7.80
CA LEU A 289 -8.47 -9.46 7.14
C LEU A 289 -8.37 -8.28 6.17
N ASN A 290 -9.39 -8.10 5.35
CA ASN A 290 -9.42 -7.06 4.32
C ASN A 290 -9.36 -5.66 4.93
N ASP A 291 -10.13 -5.40 5.99
CA ASP A 291 -10.14 -4.12 6.72
C ASP A 291 -8.77 -3.81 7.32
N ALA A 292 -8.16 -4.81 7.96
CA ALA A 292 -6.84 -4.63 8.54
C ALA A 292 -5.75 -4.43 7.48
N TYR A 293 -5.83 -5.15 6.35
CA TYR A 293 -4.89 -5.01 5.24
C TYR A 293 -5.02 -3.63 4.60
N THR A 294 -6.24 -3.19 4.31
CA THR A 294 -6.53 -1.87 3.75
C THR A 294 -6.00 -0.75 4.66
N SER A 295 -6.29 -0.82 5.96
CA SER A 295 -5.78 0.14 6.94
C SER A 295 -4.24 0.20 6.96
N ARG A 296 -3.57 -0.95 6.83
CA ARG A 296 -2.10 -1.01 6.75
C ARG A 296 -1.58 -0.32 5.48
N ILE A 297 -2.17 -0.62 4.32
CA ILE A 297 -1.76 -0.03 3.04
C ILE A 297 -1.99 1.49 3.03
N GLU A 298 -3.10 1.96 3.58
CA GLU A 298 -3.39 3.39 3.72
C GLU A 298 -2.37 4.09 4.63
N ALA A 299 -2.04 3.49 5.78
CA ALA A 299 -1.01 4.02 6.68
C ALA A 299 0.35 4.12 5.99
N LEU A 300 0.78 3.09 5.25
CA LEU A 300 2.03 3.12 4.48
C LEU A 300 2.01 4.22 3.41
N SER A 301 0.89 4.38 2.70
CA SER A 301 0.74 5.42 1.68
C SER A 301 0.79 6.83 2.29
N LEU A 302 0.23 7.02 3.47
CA LEU A 302 0.27 8.28 4.21
C LEU A 302 1.71 8.63 4.62
N VAL A 303 2.43 7.66 5.20
CA VAL A 303 3.85 7.83 5.56
C VAL A 303 4.68 8.22 4.34
N GLN A 304 4.51 7.52 3.21
CA GLN A 304 5.21 7.86 1.96
C GLN A 304 4.87 9.28 1.46
N LYS A 305 3.59 9.70 1.54
CA LYS A 305 3.17 11.07 1.18
C LYS A 305 3.83 12.10 2.08
N ILE A 306 3.87 11.88 3.39
CA ILE A 306 4.53 12.76 4.35
C ILE A 306 6.04 12.86 4.02
N TRP A 307 6.72 11.74 3.83
CA TRP A 307 8.14 11.73 3.47
C TRP A 307 8.44 12.42 2.13
N ARG A 308 7.55 12.28 1.15
CA ARG A 308 7.69 12.94 -0.16
C ARG A 308 7.48 14.46 -0.06
N SER A 309 6.58 14.92 0.81
CA SER A 309 6.31 16.35 1.02
C SER A 309 7.21 17.01 2.06
N TRP A 310 7.93 16.23 2.86
CA TRP A 310 8.84 16.74 3.90
C TRP A 310 9.83 17.80 3.40
N PRO A 311 10.53 17.64 2.25
CA PRO A 311 11.45 18.68 1.79
C PRO A 311 10.74 19.99 1.45
N LEU A 312 9.50 19.92 0.93
CA LEU A 312 8.68 21.10 0.63
C LEU A 312 8.20 21.78 1.92
N LEU A 313 7.77 21.00 2.92
CA LEU A 313 7.35 21.52 4.23
C LEU A 313 8.52 22.19 4.96
N VAL A 314 9.69 21.58 4.96
CA VAL A 314 10.91 22.16 5.53
C VAL A 314 11.31 23.42 4.76
N GLY A 315 11.28 23.41 3.44
CA GLY A 315 11.60 24.56 2.60
C GLY A 315 10.65 25.74 2.85
N THR A 316 9.36 25.49 2.94
CA THR A 316 8.34 26.54 3.20
C THR A 316 8.41 27.12 4.60
N LEU A 317 8.86 26.37 5.59
CA LEU A 317 9.06 26.85 6.96
C LEU A 317 10.42 27.49 7.18
N LEU A 318 11.51 26.91 6.67
CA LEU A 318 12.87 27.40 6.87
C LEU A 318 13.21 28.62 6.00
N LEU A 319 12.71 28.67 4.76
CA LEU A 319 13.03 29.77 3.85
C LEU A 319 12.56 31.12 4.38
N PRO A 320 11.30 31.30 4.87
CA PRO A 320 10.88 32.55 5.50
C PRO A 320 11.66 32.89 6.76
N LEU A 321 12.01 31.90 7.59
CA LEU A 321 12.82 32.09 8.79
C LEU A 321 14.24 32.56 8.46
N LEU A 322 14.85 31.99 7.43
CA LEU A 322 16.17 32.41 6.95
C LEU A 322 16.12 33.81 6.33
N LEU A 323 15.06 34.12 5.57
CA LEU A 323 14.85 35.45 5.02
C LEU A 323 14.62 36.48 6.14
N LEU A 324 13.83 36.14 7.15
CA LEU A 324 13.63 36.98 8.33
C LEU A 324 14.91 37.20 9.10
N ALA A 325 15.70 36.15 9.32
CA ALA A 325 17.00 36.25 9.98
C ALA A 325 18.00 37.10 9.16
N ALA A 326 18.00 36.96 7.84
CA ALA A 326 18.81 37.78 6.93
C ALA A 326 18.33 39.26 6.97
N MET A 327 17.03 39.51 6.93
CA MET A 327 16.47 40.88 7.08
C MET A 327 16.83 41.50 8.43
N LEU A 328 16.75 40.72 9.52
CA LEU A 328 17.14 41.20 10.85
C LEU A 328 18.64 41.48 10.96
N ARG A 329 19.49 40.71 10.28
CA ARG A 329 20.95 40.97 10.17
C ARG A 329 21.25 42.20 9.35
N LEU A 330 20.51 42.43 8.24
CA LEU A 330 20.65 43.62 7.39
C LEU A 330 20.12 44.90 8.08
N ARG A 331 19.15 44.76 9.00
CA ARG A 331 18.63 45.86 9.81
C ARG A 331 19.45 46.17 11.05
N ARG A 332 20.48 45.39 11.38
CA ARG A 332 21.44 45.80 12.42
C ARG A 332 22.10 47.08 11.89
N PRO A 333 21.91 48.23 12.56
CA PRO A 333 22.64 49.42 12.21
C PRO A 333 24.12 49.02 12.21
N ALA A 334 24.84 49.40 11.16
CA ALA A 334 26.29 49.24 11.12
C ALA A 334 26.80 49.72 12.45
N SER A 335 27.47 48.84 13.20
CA SER A 335 28.14 49.22 14.41
C SER A 335 28.99 50.44 14.03
N ARG A 336 28.60 51.61 14.54
CA ARG A 336 29.46 52.80 14.44
C ARG A 336 30.79 52.33 14.92
N THR A 337 31.78 52.30 14.04
CA THR A 337 33.19 52.33 14.42
C THR A 337 33.32 53.38 15.49
N PRO A 338 33.87 53.11 16.65
CA PRO A 338 34.07 54.18 17.64
C PRO A 338 34.85 55.28 16.92
N SER A 339 34.20 56.45 16.76
CA SER A 339 34.87 57.66 16.32
C SER A 339 36.02 57.82 17.23
N ALA A 340 37.26 57.86 16.71
CA ALA A 340 38.44 58.14 17.50
C ALA A 340 38.16 59.43 18.30
N THR A 341 38.07 59.32 19.60
CA THR A 341 37.95 60.48 20.50
C THR A 341 39.13 61.33 20.20
N PRO A 342 39.02 62.64 19.90
CA PRO A 342 40.17 63.47 19.66
C PRO A 342 41.12 63.35 20.82
N GLN A 343 42.34 62.92 20.63
CA GLN A 343 43.33 62.84 21.72
C GLN A 343 43.58 64.25 22.23
N PRO A 344 43.52 64.46 23.54
CA PRO A 344 43.73 65.79 24.13
C PRO A 344 45.09 66.32 23.77
N ASP A 345 45.19 67.61 23.52
CA ASP A 345 46.47 68.28 23.17
C ASP A 345 47.36 68.26 24.40
N LEU A 346 48.50 67.50 24.35
CA LEU A 346 49.42 67.30 25.39
C LEU A 346 50.67 68.18 25.21
N THR A 347 51.11 68.88 26.26
CA THR A 347 52.38 69.52 26.24
C THR A 347 53.51 68.52 26.16
N ASN A 348 54.67 68.89 25.65
CA ASN A 348 55.80 67.99 25.55
C ASN A 348 56.16 67.33 26.91
N ARG A 349 55.98 68.05 28.01
CA ARG A 349 56.24 67.52 29.36
C ARG A 349 55.20 66.51 29.82
N GLU A 350 53.97 66.74 29.45
CA GLU A 350 52.83 65.77 29.71
C GLU A 350 53.06 64.49 28.92
N ARG A 351 53.51 64.54 27.67
CA ARG A 351 53.77 63.41 26.80
C ARG A 351 54.95 62.55 27.32
N GLU A 352 56.04 63.17 27.81
CA GLU A 352 57.16 62.50 28.46
C GLU A 352 56.71 61.76 29.73
N ILE A 353 55.87 62.39 30.55
CA ILE A 353 55.41 61.79 31.78
C ILE A 353 54.38 60.68 31.47
N LEU A 354 53.51 60.83 30.47
CA LEU A 354 52.58 59.79 30.03
C LEU A 354 53.29 58.55 29.54
N SER A 355 54.39 58.68 28.77
CA SER A 355 55.13 57.53 28.30
C SER A 355 55.79 56.77 29.45
N LEU A 356 56.32 57.49 30.48
CA LEU A 356 56.91 56.84 31.66
C LEU A 356 55.85 56.26 32.62
N ILE A 357 54.60 56.74 32.59
CA ILE A 357 53.46 56.12 33.27
C ILE A 357 53.06 54.81 32.54
N ALA A 358 53.09 54.79 31.20
CA ALA A 358 52.80 53.58 30.41
C ALA A 358 53.89 52.51 30.63
N GLU A 359 55.10 52.87 30.94
CA GLU A 359 56.22 51.98 31.36
C GLU A 359 56.11 51.58 32.81
N GLU A 360 55.04 51.92 33.51
CA GLU A 360 54.77 51.59 34.93
C GLU A 360 55.68 52.19 35.95
N PHE A 361 56.48 53.25 35.66
CA PHE A 361 57.28 53.92 36.60
C PHE A 361 56.51 54.68 37.70
N SER A 362 56.92 54.56 38.92
CA SER A 362 56.38 55.33 40.06
C SER A 362 56.67 56.82 39.94
N SER A 363 55.86 57.66 40.57
CA SER A 363 56.08 59.11 40.57
C SER A 363 57.47 59.50 41.07
N LYS A 364 58.13 58.76 42.01
CA LYS A 364 59.48 58.99 42.49
C LYS A 364 60.52 58.63 41.43
N GLU A 365 60.34 57.58 40.68
CA GLU A 365 61.24 57.16 39.61
C GLU A 365 61.17 58.09 38.41
N ILE A 366 59.97 58.51 38.04
CA ILE A 366 59.74 59.54 37.00
C ILE A 366 60.43 60.83 37.38
N ALA A 367 60.29 61.28 38.64
CA ALA A 367 60.90 62.47 39.13
C ALA A 367 62.41 62.43 39.01
N ARG A 368 63.06 61.29 39.37
CA ARG A 368 64.47 61.04 39.23
C ARG A 368 64.99 61.06 37.81
N LYS A 369 64.20 60.38 36.86
CA LYS A 369 64.53 60.35 35.47
C LYS A 369 64.44 61.70 34.78
N LEU A 370 63.51 62.51 35.17
CA LEU A 370 63.22 63.79 34.52
C LEU A 370 63.79 65.00 35.26
N GLY A 371 64.57 64.81 36.39
CA GLY A 371 65.22 65.88 37.16
C GLY A 371 64.27 66.87 37.82
N ILE A 372 63.06 66.44 38.22
CA ILE A 372 62.02 67.29 38.82
C ILE A 372 61.54 66.73 40.16
N SER A 373 60.81 67.53 40.92
CA SER A 373 60.23 67.03 42.14
C SER A 373 59.19 66.00 42.02
N PRO A 374 59.04 64.97 42.91
CA PRO A 374 57.91 64.02 42.88
C PRO A 374 56.56 64.72 42.91
N LYS A 375 56.45 65.83 43.60
CA LYS A 375 55.20 66.65 43.66
C LYS A 375 54.85 67.25 42.31
N THR A 376 55.83 67.61 41.51
CA THR A 376 55.62 68.10 40.12
C THR A 376 55.11 66.97 39.19
N VAL A 377 55.60 65.73 39.35
CA VAL A 377 55.12 64.57 38.59
C VAL A 377 53.71 64.26 38.99
N GLU A 378 53.32 64.30 40.25
CA GLU A 378 51.93 64.13 40.70
C GLU A 378 50.98 65.15 40.13
N PHE A 379 51.46 66.43 40.06
CA PHE A 379 50.66 67.48 39.42
C PHE A 379 50.39 67.18 37.94
N HIS A 380 51.38 66.76 37.16
CA HIS A 380 51.22 66.38 35.78
C HIS A 380 50.35 65.12 35.61
N ARG A 381 50.46 64.11 36.47
CA ARG A 381 49.62 62.95 36.54
C ARG A 381 48.14 63.34 36.73
N ALA A 382 47.88 64.24 37.67
CA ALA A 382 46.49 64.74 37.88
C ALA A 382 45.93 65.49 36.65
N ASN A 383 46.78 66.29 35.98
CA ASN A 383 46.34 66.95 34.72
C ASN A 383 46.11 65.97 33.60
N LEU A 384 46.97 64.93 33.46
CA LEU A 384 46.74 63.88 32.45
C LEU A 384 45.48 63.10 32.72
N LEU A 385 45.20 62.70 33.97
CA LEU A 385 43.92 62.06 34.33
C LEU A 385 42.71 62.94 34.02
N LYS A 386 42.80 64.23 34.23
CA LYS A 386 41.73 65.20 33.92
C LYS A 386 41.53 65.38 32.41
N LYS A 387 42.65 65.47 31.64
CA LYS A 387 42.59 65.64 30.16
C LYS A 387 42.02 64.42 29.47
N TYR A 388 42.31 63.21 29.98
CA TYR A 388 41.76 61.91 29.43
C TYR A 388 40.47 61.51 30.12
N GLU A 389 39.97 62.28 31.09
CA GLU A 389 38.80 61.94 31.90
C GLU A 389 38.97 60.55 32.57
N ALA A 390 40.21 60.16 32.89
CA ALA A 390 40.54 58.91 33.51
C ALA A 390 40.49 58.96 35.02
N ARG A 391 39.96 57.93 35.66
CA ARG A 391 39.84 57.84 37.13
C ARG A 391 41.05 57.13 37.78
N SER A 392 41.89 56.46 36.96
CA SER A 392 43.08 55.72 37.44
C SER A 392 44.20 55.75 36.38
N SER A 393 45.41 55.51 36.79
CA SER A 393 46.53 55.38 35.86
C SER A 393 46.40 54.26 34.86
N SER A 394 45.79 53.11 35.26
CA SER A 394 45.49 52.01 34.35
C SER A 394 44.46 52.42 33.27
N GLN A 395 43.46 53.20 33.65
CA GLN A 395 42.47 53.74 32.69
C GLN A 395 43.08 54.78 31.77
N LEU A 396 43.98 55.63 32.29
CA LEU A 396 44.77 56.61 31.54
C LEU A 396 45.59 55.94 30.44
N ILE A 397 46.27 54.82 30.75
CA ILE A 397 47.09 54.04 29.80
C ILE A 397 46.18 53.48 28.72
N ALA A 398 45.04 52.88 29.08
CA ALA A 398 44.11 52.29 28.15
C ALA A 398 43.43 53.30 27.21
N LEU A 399 43.30 54.58 27.63
CA LEU A 399 42.72 55.64 26.80
C LEU A 399 43.78 56.38 25.95
N ALA A 400 45.05 56.24 26.31
CA ALA A 400 46.20 56.90 25.63
C ALA A 400 46.89 55.96 24.62
N SER A 401 46.61 54.64 24.70
CA SER A 401 47.05 53.62 23.72
C SER A 401 46.06 53.50 22.57
#